data_12a9996591acf86b93c30d42fbc4ba82
#
_entry.id   12a9996591acf86b93c30d42fbc4ba82
#
_cell.length_a   1.000
_cell.length_b   1.000
_cell.length_c   1.000
_cell.angle_alpha   90.00
_cell.angle_beta   90.00
_cell.angle_gamma   90.00
#
_symmetry.space_group_name_H-M   'P 1'
#
loop_
_entity.id
_entity.type
_entity.pdbx_description
1 polymer ?
#
loop_
_entity_poly.entity_id
_entity_poly.type
_entity_poly.pdbx_seq_one_letter_code
_entity_poly.pdbx_strand_id
1 'polypeptide(L)'
;MGTIYIGSARIDERGKLFGGQAGDQKQTSSTNDTKGEVSMQQFYLHSKGWYILRPKDISVANKMASAMTIACNNKNIGYDQYNRLGIIEHGVDSKVKTEADCSSTVRACIIKATGKDVGNFNTENEASVLEKSGLFHKRAVYVNQTKTPIYNGDVLVTKTKGHTVIVVSGNPRSGKSTTNTSVNTSTKYAQKDFIKDIQSAIGVKVDGVVGVKTLSALPSISKTKNTKHKAVKPLQKYLNEIGYSCGKVDGEFGDKSVSAVKKFQKANKLTVDGIVGQNTWKKLLGV
;
A
#
# COMPACT_ATOMS: atom_id res chain seq x y z
N MET A 1 17.13 -0.82 -13.12
CA MET A 1 16.05 -1.34 -12.26
C MET A 1 16.10 -0.60 -10.92
N GLY A 2 14.95 -0.16 -10.39
CA GLY A 2 14.93 0.47 -9.07
C GLY A 2 15.18 -0.54 -7.96
N THR A 3 15.65 -0.08 -6.80
CA THR A 3 15.81 -0.93 -5.61
C THR A 3 14.45 -1.47 -5.17
N ILE A 4 14.36 -2.76 -4.92
CA ILE A 4 13.13 -3.43 -4.47
C ILE A 4 13.15 -3.48 -2.95
N TYR A 5 12.04 -3.08 -2.33
CA TYR A 5 11.84 -3.17 -0.89
C TYR A 5 10.71 -4.14 -0.55
N ILE A 6 10.88 -4.84 0.56
CA ILE A 6 9.93 -5.77 1.15
C ILE A 6 9.61 -5.37 2.58
N GLY A 7 8.36 -5.56 2.99
CA GLY A 7 7.90 -5.33 4.35
C GLY A 7 7.47 -6.63 5.03
N SER A 8 7.71 -6.73 6.32
CA SER A 8 7.29 -7.87 7.15
C SER A 8 7.46 -7.61 8.64
N ALA A 9 6.76 -8.38 9.47
CA ALA A 9 7.09 -8.59 10.87
C ALA A 9 8.18 -9.68 10.99
N ARG A 10 9.15 -9.54 11.89
CA ARG A 10 10.38 -10.36 11.87
C ARG A 10 10.75 -10.99 13.20
N ILE A 11 11.02 -10.18 14.21
CA ILE A 11 11.50 -10.54 15.54
C ILE A 11 11.05 -9.47 16.52
N ASP A 12 10.99 -9.77 17.81
CA ASP A 12 10.69 -8.79 18.85
C ASP A 12 11.88 -7.82 19.13
N GLU A 13 11.66 -6.86 20.01
CA GLU A 13 12.65 -5.85 20.43
C GLU A 13 13.93 -6.46 21.03
N ARG A 14 13.90 -7.74 21.44
CA ARG A 14 15.02 -8.50 22.01
C ARG A 14 15.67 -9.44 21.01
N GLY A 15 15.20 -9.47 19.76
CA GLY A 15 15.64 -10.42 18.74
C GLY A 15 15.11 -11.85 18.96
N LYS A 16 13.95 -12.00 19.64
CA LYS A 16 13.29 -13.29 19.90
C LYS A 16 12.02 -13.42 19.06
N LEU A 17 11.47 -14.64 19.06
CA LEU A 17 10.23 -14.94 18.33
C LEU A 17 8.99 -14.89 19.24
N PHE A 18 9.17 -14.86 20.55
CA PHE A 18 8.10 -15.01 21.54
C PHE A 18 8.30 -14.07 22.72
N GLY A 19 7.18 -13.60 23.30
CA GLY A 19 7.16 -12.82 24.52
C GLY A 19 7.60 -11.36 24.36
N GLY A 20 7.46 -10.80 23.15
CA GLY A 20 7.65 -9.39 22.87
C GLY A 20 6.63 -8.52 23.59
N GLN A 21 6.84 -7.21 23.58
CA GLN A 21 5.89 -6.24 24.13
C GLN A 21 5.06 -5.61 23.01
N ALA A 22 3.76 -5.57 23.20
CA ALA A 22 2.87 -4.98 22.24
C ALA A 22 3.14 -3.49 22.04
N GLY A 23 3.39 -3.09 20.80
CA GLY A 23 3.49 -1.70 20.38
C GLY A 23 4.68 -0.94 20.97
N ASP A 24 5.81 -1.58 21.07
CA ASP A 24 7.07 -0.96 21.53
C ASP A 24 8.13 -0.87 20.43
N GLN A 25 7.73 -1.14 19.20
CA GLN A 25 8.60 -1.13 18.04
C GLN A 25 9.47 0.12 17.95
N LYS A 26 10.77 -0.08 17.99
CA LYS A 26 11.77 0.96 17.70
C LYS A 26 11.97 1.07 16.18
N GLN A 27 11.23 1.97 15.55
CA GLN A 27 11.48 2.29 14.16
C GLN A 27 12.63 3.29 14.04
N THR A 28 13.62 2.95 13.24
CA THR A 28 14.50 3.94 12.65
C THR A 28 13.79 4.52 11.42
N SER A 29 14.00 5.80 11.12
CA SER A 29 13.39 6.48 9.96
C SER A 29 13.87 5.97 8.60
N SER A 30 14.65 4.89 8.55
CA SER A 30 15.25 4.37 7.33
C SER A 30 14.34 3.33 6.66
N THR A 31 14.25 3.39 5.34
CA THR A 31 13.55 2.41 4.52
C THR A 31 14.24 1.03 4.50
N ASN A 32 15.39 0.90 5.17
CA ASN A 32 16.14 -0.34 5.30
C ASN A 32 16.41 -0.64 6.77
N ASP A 33 15.35 -0.83 7.53
CA ASP A 33 15.41 -1.13 8.95
C ASP A 33 15.38 -2.65 9.20
N THR A 34 16.56 -3.24 9.34
CA THR A 34 16.70 -4.67 9.64
C THR A 34 16.51 -5.00 11.12
N LYS A 35 16.41 -4.00 11.99
CA LYS A 35 16.23 -4.14 13.45
C LYS A 35 14.80 -3.88 13.90
N GLY A 36 13.97 -3.26 13.06
CA GLY A 36 12.57 -3.02 13.39
C GLY A 36 11.77 -4.32 13.38
N GLU A 37 10.84 -4.44 14.32
CA GLU A 37 10.00 -5.61 14.48
C GLU A 37 9.08 -5.81 13.28
N VAL A 38 8.35 -4.76 12.89
CA VAL A 38 7.57 -4.69 11.66
C VAL A 38 8.16 -3.60 10.79
N SER A 39 8.92 -3.96 9.78
CA SER A 39 9.79 -3.01 9.08
C SER A 39 9.99 -3.33 7.61
N MET A 40 10.49 -2.35 6.86
CA MET A 40 10.88 -2.49 5.47
C MET A 40 12.39 -2.65 5.33
N GLN A 41 12.81 -3.53 4.41
CA GLN A 41 14.22 -3.67 4.01
C GLN A 41 14.35 -3.91 2.52
N GLN A 42 15.56 -3.82 2.02
CA GLN A 42 15.84 -4.23 0.64
C GLN A 42 15.54 -5.71 0.45
N PHE A 43 15.05 -6.07 -0.73
CA PHE A 43 14.85 -7.46 -1.11
C PHE A 43 16.16 -8.24 -1.04
N TYR A 44 16.11 -9.44 -0.48
CA TYR A 44 17.23 -10.36 -0.38
C TYR A 44 16.82 -11.78 -0.81
N LEU A 45 17.80 -12.60 -1.17
CA LEU A 45 17.61 -14.02 -1.42
C LEU A 45 17.63 -14.77 -0.10
N HIS A 46 16.49 -15.31 0.31
CA HIS A 46 16.43 -16.16 1.48
C HIS A 46 17.06 -17.53 1.20
N SER A 47 17.79 -18.12 2.15
CA SER A 47 18.45 -19.44 2.00
C SER A 47 17.50 -20.58 1.62
N LYS A 48 16.24 -20.51 2.09
CA LYS A 48 15.16 -21.45 1.74
C LYS A 48 14.51 -21.16 0.39
N GLY A 49 14.96 -20.13 -0.35
CA GLY A 49 14.33 -19.65 -1.58
C GLY A 49 12.92 -19.10 -1.37
N TRP A 50 12.35 -18.48 -2.42
CA TRP A 50 11.04 -17.85 -2.38
C TRP A 50 10.05 -18.50 -3.35
N TYR A 51 8.81 -18.73 -2.91
CA TYR A 51 7.64 -18.75 -3.76
C TYR A 51 7.09 -17.34 -3.93
N ILE A 52 6.57 -17.04 -5.10
CA ILE A 52 5.86 -15.79 -5.41
C ILE A 52 4.37 -16.12 -5.49
N LEU A 53 3.57 -15.46 -4.66
CA LEU A 53 2.11 -15.46 -4.76
C LEU A 53 1.66 -14.08 -5.20
N ARG A 54 1.16 -14.01 -6.41
CA ARG A 54 0.80 -12.76 -7.07
C ARG A 54 -0.69 -12.52 -7.01
N PRO A 55 -1.18 -11.40 -6.44
CA PRO A 55 -2.59 -11.06 -6.53
C PRO A 55 -3.05 -10.98 -7.99
N LYS A 56 -4.24 -11.53 -8.30
CA LYS A 56 -4.80 -11.46 -9.65
C LYS A 56 -5.13 -10.03 -10.06
N ASP A 57 -5.69 -9.27 -9.13
CA ASP A 57 -6.05 -7.85 -9.32
C ASP A 57 -4.88 -6.94 -8.93
N ILE A 58 -4.51 -6.05 -9.87
CA ILE A 58 -3.42 -5.08 -9.67
C ILE A 58 -3.79 -4.05 -8.60
N SER A 59 -5.06 -3.67 -8.49
CA SER A 59 -5.54 -2.74 -7.46
C SER A 59 -5.40 -3.36 -6.07
N VAL A 60 -5.74 -4.65 -5.93
CA VAL A 60 -5.52 -5.42 -4.69
C VAL A 60 -4.03 -5.49 -4.35
N ALA A 61 -3.16 -5.78 -5.32
CA ALA A 61 -1.71 -5.81 -5.12
C ALA A 61 -1.18 -4.47 -4.57
N ASN A 62 -1.58 -3.36 -5.20
CA ASN A 62 -1.18 -2.02 -4.76
C ASN A 62 -1.69 -1.69 -3.34
N LYS A 63 -2.94 -2.04 -3.03
CA LYS A 63 -3.51 -1.86 -1.69
C LYS A 63 -2.80 -2.71 -0.64
N MET A 64 -2.39 -3.94 -0.98
CA MET A 64 -1.62 -4.80 -0.08
C MET A 64 -0.23 -4.21 0.21
N ALA A 65 0.47 -3.69 -0.80
CA ALA A 65 1.74 -3.01 -0.62
C ALA A 65 1.60 -1.76 0.27
N SER A 66 0.54 -0.96 0.05
CA SER A 66 0.22 0.20 0.89
C SER A 66 -0.11 -0.23 2.32
N ALA A 67 -0.90 -1.29 2.51
CA ALA A 67 -1.23 -1.81 3.84
C ALA A 67 0.02 -2.29 4.60
N MET A 68 0.95 -2.97 3.94
CA MET A 68 2.21 -3.38 4.53
C MET A 68 3.07 -2.15 4.89
N THR A 69 3.10 -1.13 4.03
CA THR A 69 3.81 0.13 4.35
C THR A 69 3.21 0.81 5.60
N ILE A 70 1.87 0.79 5.74
CA ILE A 70 1.19 1.30 6.94
C ILE A 70 1.61 0.50 8.17
N ALA A 71 1.59 -0.84 8.11
CA ALA A 71 2.00 -1.70 9.22
C ALA A 71 3.46 -1.43 9.63
N CYS A 72 4.38 -1.37 8.67
CA CYS A 72 5.80 -1.09 8.92
C CYS A 72 6.05 0.31 9.54
N ASN A 73 5.15 1.27 9.36
CA ASN A 73 5.25 2.61 9.93
C ASN A 73 4.43 2.78 11.21
N ASN A 74 3.71 1.74 11.65
CA ASN A 74 2.84 1.82 12.82
C ASN A 74 3.56 1.34 14.08
N LYS A 75 3.92 2.29 14.94
CA LYS A 75 4.61 2.01 16.21
C LYS A 75 3.74 1.25 17.24
N ASN A 76 2.45 1.10 17.00
CA ASN A 76 1.58 0.32 17.87
C ASN A 76 1.60 -1.19 17.56
N ILE A 77 2.33 -1.62 16.52
CA ILE A 77 2.41 -3.03 16.15
C ILE A 77 3.81 -3.55 16.49
N GLY A 78 3.89 -4.44 17.48
CA GLY A 78 5.08 -5.19 17.84
C GLY A 78 5.10 -6.58 17.18
N TYR A 79 6.08 -7.39 17.55
CA TYR A 79 6.22 -8.76 17.07
C TYR A 79 6.12 -9.78 18.21
N ASP A 80 5.17 -10.70 18.10
CA ASP A 80 5.13 -11.91 18.95
C ASP A 80 4.39 -13.03 18.21
N GLN A 81 4.96 -14.25 18.20
CA GLN A 81 4.29 -15.42 17.63
C GLN A 81 3.17 -15.99 18.51
N TYR A 82 3.15 -15.75 19.82
CA TYR A 82 2.06 -16.17 20.69
C TYR A 82 0.82 -15.27 20.52
N ASN A 83 1.02 -13.95 20.45
CA ASN A 83 -0.06 -12.97 20.32
C ASN A 83 -0.27 -12.48 18.87
N ARG A 84 0.21 -13.24 17.90
CA ARG A 84 0.25 -12.88 16.49
C ARG A 84 -1.07 -12.42 15.85
N LEU A 85 -2.20 -12.74 16.46
CA LEU A 85 -3.51 -12.41 15.91
C LEU A 85 -4.04 -11.04 16.32
N GLY A 86 -3.38 -10.32 17.19
CA GLY A 86 -3.77 -8.97 17.58
C GLY A 86 -3.89 -8.01 16.38
N ILE A 87 -3.00 -8.12 15.39
CA ILE A 87 -3.09 -7.32 14.15
C ILE A 87 -4.34 -7.65 13.31
N ILE A 88 -4.91 -8.84 13.44
CA ILE A 88 -6.15 -9.22 12.74
C ILE A 88 -7.36 -8.52 13.38
N GLU A 89 -7.36 -8.41 14.71
CA GLU A 89 -8.40 -7.73 15.47
C GLU A 89 -8.36 -6.21 15.27
N HIS A 90 -7.18 -5.61 15.33
CA HIS A 90 -7.01 -4.16 15.37
C HIS A 90 -6.60 -3.53 14.01
N GLY A 91 -6.18 -4.34 13.05
CA GLY A 91 -5.78 -3.90 11.70
C GLY A 91 -4.37 -3.32 11.63
N VAL A 92 -3.89 -3.15 10.39
CA VAL A 92 -2.54 -2.59 10.11
C VAL A 92 -2.37 -1.13 10.52
N ASP A 93 -3.46 -0.40 10.69
CA ASP A 93 -3.52 1.00 11.14
C ASP A 93 -3.99 1.12 12.60
N SER A 94 -3.77 0.08 13.41
CA SER A 94 -4.13 0.01 14.83
C SER A 94 -3.77 1.28 15.60
N LYS A 95 -4.70 1.72 16.44
CA LYS A 95 -4.49 2.82 17.40
C LYS A 95 -4.17 2.32 18.80
N VAL A 96 -4.30 1.02 19.04
CA VAL A 96 -3.94 0.35 20.28
C VAL A 96 -2.70 -0.48 20.08
N LYS A 97 -1.96 -0.70 21.15
CA LYS A 97 -0.78 -1.56 21.14
C LYS A 97 -1.21 -3.00 20.85
N THR A 98 -0.57 -3.62 19.87
CA THR A 98 -0.89 -4.96 19.41
C THR A 98 0.35 -5.66 18.86
N GLU A 99 0.22 -6.91 18.51
CA GLU A 99 1.31 -7.75 18.03
C GLU A 99 0.93 -8.51 16.76
N ALA A 100 1.95 -8.93 16.04
CA ALA A 100 1.86 -9.66 14.79
C ALA A 100 3.05 -10.61 14.63
N ASP A 101 2.89 -11.60 13.76
CA ASP A 101 4.01 -12.30 13.12
C ASP A 101 4.04 -12.01 11.61
N CYS A 102 4.98 -12.60 10.88
CA CYS A 102 5.10 -12.39 9.45
C CYS A 102 3.81 -12.81 8.70
N SER A 103 3.22 -13.93 9.04
CA SER A 103 2.03 -14.47 8.37
C SER A 103 0.76 -13.70 8.71
N SER A 104 0.56 -13.33 9.97
CA SER A 104 -0.60 -12.54 10.38
C SER A 104 -0.54 -11.12 9.81
N THR A 105 0.65 -10.55 9.65
CA THR A 105 0.83 -9.25 8.97
C THR A 105 0.41 -9.32 7.51
N VAL A 106 0.80 -10.39 6.77
CA VAL A 106 0.34 -10.62 5.39
C VAL A 106 -1.18 -10.75 5.34
N ARG A 107 -1.79 -11.56 6.25
CA ARG A 107 -3.25 -11.73 6.35
C ARG A 107 -3.97 -10.42 6.61
N ALA A 108 -3.48 -9.60 7.55
CA ALA A 108 -4.04 -8.28 7.84
C ALA A 108 -3.98 -7.33 6.64
N CYS A 109 -2.89 -7.39 5.85
CA CYS A 109 -2.76 -6.63 4.62
C CYS A 109 -3.77 -7.08 3.55
N ILE A 110 -4.06 -8.38 3.45
CA ILE A 110 -5.09 -8.92 2.55
C ILE A 110 -6.47 -8.43 2.97
N ILE A 111 -6.80 -8.52 4.26
CA ILE A 111 -8.08 -8.03 4.81
C ILE A 111 -8.23 -6.52 4.51
N LYS A 112 -7.20 -5.73 4.79
CA LYS A 112 -7.21 -4.27 4.52
C LYS A 112 -7.41 -3.94 3.04
N ALA A 113 -6.82 -4.74 2.15
CA ALA A 113 -6.88 -4.52 0.71
C ALA A 113 -8.21 -4.96 0.07
N THR A 114 -8.85 -5.99 0.60
CA THR A 114 -9.97 -6.69 -0.04
C THR A 114 -11.27 -6.67 0.77
N GLY A 115 -11.21 -6.41 2.07
CA GLY A 115 -12.30 -6.62 3.02
C GLY A 115 -12.61 -8.10 3.30
N LYS A 116 -11.80 -9.04 2.77
CA LYS A 116 -12.02 -10.48 2.94
C LYS A 116 -10.91 -11.08 3.79
N ASP A 117 -11.29 -11.89 4.75
CA ASP A 117 -10.37 -12.72 5.52
C ASP A 117 -10.21 -14.08 4.82
N VAL A 118 -8.97 -14.43 4.46
CA VAL A 118 -8.63 -15.72 3.81
C VAL A 118 -8.42 -16.84 4.81
N GLY A 119 -8.62 -16.59 6.11
CA GLY A 119 -8.42 -17.53 7.19
C GLY A 119 -7.00 -17.53 7.76
N ASN A 120 -6.83 -18.26 8.86
CA ASN A 120 -5.55 -18.33 9.56
C ASN A 120 -4.56 -19.24 8.82
N PHE A 121 -3.31 -18.80 8.72
CA PHE A 121 -2.21 -19.55 8.14
C PHE A 121 -0.87 -19.23 8.83
N ASN A 122 0.10 -20.08 8.58
CA ASN A 122 1.51 -19.83 8.86
C ASN A 122 2.33 -20.06 7.57
N THR A 123 3.62 -19.82 7.59
CA THR A 123 4.49 -19.92 6.41
C THR A 123 4.57 -21.33 5.79
N GLU A 124 4.11 -22.38 6.48
CA GLU A 124 4.07 -23.73 5.98
C GLU A 124 2.91 -23.96 5.00
N ASN A 125 1.73 -23.41 5.32
CA ASN A 125 0.51 -23.62 4.52
C ASN A 125 0.04 -22.35 3.77
N GLU A 126 0.68 -21.19 3.99
CA GLU A 126 0.30 -19.89 3.44
C GLU A 126 0.11 -19.93 1.93
N ALA A 127 1.08 -20.48 1.20
CA ALA A 127 0.98 -20.54 -0.25
C ALA A 127 -0.28 -21.28 -0.74
N SER A 128 -0.66 -22.37 -0.07
CA SER A 128 -1.85 -23.16 -0.40
C SER A 128 -3.14 -22.44 -0.02
N VAL A 129 -3.16 -21.73 1.11
CA VAL A 129 -4.30 -20.93 1.55
C VAL A 129 -4.54 -19.77 0.58
N LEU A 130 -3.50 -19.05 0.21
CA LEU A 130 -3.60 -17.93 -0.71
C LEU A 130 -4.06 -18.35 -2.11
N GLU A 131 -3.56 -19.48 -2.62
CA GLU A 131 -4.02 -20.05 -3.89
C GLU A 131 -5.51 -20.43 -3.85
N LYS A 132 -5.96 -21.10 -2.78
CA LYS A 132 -7.36 -21.52 -2.58
C LYS A 132 -8.31 -20.33 -2.38
N SER A 133 -7.83 -19.19 -1.91
CA SER A 133 -8.65 -17.99 -1.72
C SER A 133 -9.25 -17.43 -2.99
N GLY A 134 -8.72 -17.83 -4.16
CA GLY A 134 -9.11 -17.30 -5.46
C GLY A 134 -8.55 -15.89 -5.77
N LEU A 135 -7.93 -15.23 -4.81
CA LEU A 135 -7.38 -13.87 -4.95
C LEU A 135 -6.01 -13.86 -5.62
N PHE A 136 -5.28 -14.97 -5.57
CA PHE A 136 -3.92 -15.10 -6.08
C PHE A 136 -3.84 -16.05 -7.27
N HIS A 137 -2.84 -15.84 -8.12
CA HIS A 137 -2.41 -16.85 -9.09
C HIS A 137 -1.73 -18.01 -8.36
N LYS A 138 -1.59 -19.15 -9.04
CA LYS A 138 -0.75 -20.24 -8.54
C LYS A 138 0.68 -19.74 -8.31
N ARG A 139 1.32 -20.27 -7.24
CA ARG A 139 2.68 -19.90 -6.87
C ARG A 139 3.67 -20.13 -8.01
N ALA A 140 4.59 -19.22 -8.18
CA ALA A 140 5.77 -19.39 -9.01
C ALA A 140 7.01 -19.52 -8.11
N VAL A 141 8.04 -20.19 -8.59
CA VAL A 141 9.34 -20.21 -7.91
C VAL A 141 10.13 -18.97 -8.34
N TYR A 142 10.61 -18.18 -7.38
CA TYR A 142 11.53 -17.10 -7.69
C TYR A 142 12.88 -17.65 -8.16
N VAL A 143 13.35 -17.18 -9.28
CA VAL A 143 14.69 -17.51 -9.83
C VAL A 143 15.57 -16.26 -9.80
N ASN A 144 15.16 -15.22 -10.53
CA ASN A 144 15.82 -13.91 -10.57
C ASN A 144 14.86 -12.89 -11.21
N GLN A 145 15.24 -11.62 -11.21
CA GLN A 145 14.38 -10.53 -11.74
C GLN A 145 14.13 -10.60 -13.25
N THR A 146 14.95 -11.31 -13.99
CA THR A 146 14.78 -11.48 -15.45
C THR A 146 13.78 -12.59 -15.76
N LYS A 147 13.89 -13.74 -15.08
CA LYS A 147 13.03 -14.92 -15.35
C LYS A 147 11.70 -14.86 -14.59
N THR A 148 11.73 -14.42 -13.35
CA THR A 148 10.56 -14.37 -12.46
C THR A 148 10.53 -13.02 -11.72
N PRO A 149 10.28 -11.91 -12.43
CA PRO A 149 10.28 -10.59 -11.83
C PRO A 149 9.22 -10.51 -10.73
N ILE A 150 9.58 -9.90 -9.60
CA ILE A 150 8.66 -9.58 -8.52
C ILE A 150 8.13 -8.16 -8.68
N TYR A 151 6.87 -7.98 -8.32
CA TYR A 151 6.12 -6.75 -8.51
C TYR A 151 5.56 -6.25 -7.19
N ASN A 152 5.21 -4.99 -7.17
CA ASN A 152 4.55 -4.36 -6.04
C ASN A 152 3.30 -5.17 -5.63
N GLY A 153 3.19 -5.49 -4.34
CA GLY A 153 2.09 -6.28 -3.77
C GLY A 153 2.22 -7.80 -3.92
N ASP A 154 3.28 -8.32 -4.57
CA ASP A 154 3.54 -9.76 -4.53
C ASP A 154 3.86 -10.20 -3.09
N VAL A 155 3.30 -11.33 -2.68
CA VAL A 155 3.68 -12.02 -1.44
C VAL A 155 4.80 -12.99 -1.76
N LEU A 156 5.88 -12.93 -0.98
CA LEU A 156 6.97 -13.89 -1.08
C LEU A 156 6.98 -14.73 0.19
N VAL A 157 6.82 -16.02 0.06
CA VAL A 157 6.90 -16.98 1.16
C VAL A 157 8.01 -17.99 0.91
N THR A 158 8.76 -18.36 1.94
CA THR A 158 9.84 -19.35 1.83
C THR A 158 9.28 -20.71 1.41
N LYS A 159 10.04 -21.49 0.62
CA LYS A 159 9.60 -22.78 0.09
C LYS A 159 9.32 -23.83 1.16
N THR A 160 9.94 -23.68 2.32
CA THR A 160 9.68 -24.45 3.54
C THR A 160 9.34 -23.49 4.66
N LYS A 161 8.74 -23.97 5.75
CA LYS A 161 8.41 -23.14 6.92
C LYS A 161 9.57 -22.20 7.28
N GLY A 162 9.30 -20.89 7.36
CA GLY A 162 10.33 -19.88 7.62
C GLY A 162 9.81 -18.47 7.70
N HIS A 163 9.70 -17.77 6.57
CA HIS A 163 9.38 -16.35 6.53
C HIS A 163 8.45 -15.98 5.37
N THR A 164 7.71 -14.90 5.53
CA THR A 164 6.89 -14.30 4.47
C THR A 164 6.95 -12.78 4.50
N VAL A 165 6.87 -12.17 3.34
CA VAL A 165 6.97 -10.72 3.14
C VAL A 165 6.04 -10.24 2.02
N ILE A 166 5.70 -8.95 2.01
CA ILE A 166 5.06 -8.31 0.85
C ILE A 166 6.05 -7.35 0.18
N VAL A 167 6.12 -7.39 -1.14
CA VAL A 167 6.88 -6.41 -1.93
C VAL A 167 6.17 -5.06 -1.85
N VAL A 168 6.81 -4.08 -1.20
CA VAL A 168 6.23 -2.74 -0.98
C VAL A 168 6.69 -1.71 -2.00
N SER A 169 7.83 -1.97 -2.66
CA SER A 169 8.34 -1.16 -3.77
C SER A 169 9.03 -2.10 -4.76
N GLY A 170 8.33 -2.50 -5.78
CA GLY A 170 8.81 -3.40 -6.83
C GLY A 170 8.60 -2.81 -8.22
N ASN A 171 8.86 -3.62 -9.25
CA ASN A 171 8.53 -3.24 -10.61
C ASN A 171 7.01 -3.01 -10.74
N PRO A 172 6.57 -2.02 -11.54
CA PRO A 172 5.16 -1.87 -11.84
C PRO A 172 4.69 -3.07 -12.68
N ARG A 173 3.51 -3.59 -12.37
CA ARG A 173 2.86 -4.59 -13.24
C ARG A 173 2.28 -3.87 -14.45
N SER A 174 2.75 -4.21 -15.65
CA SER A 174 2.05 -3.92 -16.90
C SER A 174 1.08 -5.06 -17.18
N GLY A 175 -0.21 -4.83 -17.01
CA GLY A 175 -1.24 -5.84 -17.26
C GLY A 175 -2.60 -5.22 -17.48
N LYS A 176 -3.30 -5.66 -18.54
CA LYS A 176 -4.71 -5.36 -18.77
C LYS A 176 -5.53 -5.90 -17.60
N SER A 177 -6.29 -5.02 -16.93
CA SER A 177 -7.39 -5.45 -16.06
C SER A 177 -8.44 -6.16 -16.92
N THR A 178 -8.66 -7.45 -16.67
CA THR A 178 -9.76 -8.18 -17.30
C THR A 178 -11.06 -7.89 -16.56
N THR A 179 -11.71 -6.80 -16.91
CA THR A 179 -13.16 -6.68 -16.83
C THR A 179 -13.62 -6.29 -18.22
N ASN A 180 -14.29 -7.25 -18.90
CA ASN A 180 -14.99 -7.00 -20.14
C ASN A 180 -16.04 -5.91 -19.95
N THR A 181 -15.79 -4.76 -20.50
CA THR A 181 -16.83 -3.88 -21.07
C THR A 181 -16.15 -3.06 -22.15
N SER A 182 -16.56 -3.31 -23.36
CA SER A 182 -16.13 -2.58 -24.56
C SER A 182 -16.54 -1.12 -24.44
N VAL A 183 -15.59 -0.18 -24.39
CA VAL A 183 -15.77 1.20 -24.89
C VAL A 183 -14.40 1.81 -25.20
N ASN A 184 -14.26 2.28 -26.41
CA ASN A 184 -13.35 3.25 -27.00
C ASN A 184 -12.10 3.75 -26.26
N THR A 185 -10.97 3.63 -26.95
CA THR A 185 -9.65 4.17 -26.67
C THR A 185 -9.64 5.68 -26.39
N SER A 186 -9.60 6.05 -25.12
CA SER A 186 -8.89 7.23 -24.65
C SER A 186 -7.95 6.78 -23.52
N THR A 187 -6.71 7.22 -23.55
CA THR A 187 -5.67 6.86 -22.56
C THR A 187 -6.09 7.33 -21.17
N LYS A 188 -6.59 6.39 -20.36
CA LYS A 188 -7.09 6.67 -19.01
C LYS A 188 -5.97 7.19 -18.13
N TYR A 189 -6.18 8.33 -17.47
CA TYR A 189 -5.24 8.94 -16.53
C TYR A 189 -5.15 8.09 -15.26
N ALA A 190 -4.12 7.22 -15.20
CA ALA A 190 -3.99 6.23 -14.13
C ALA A 190 -3.62 6.90 -12.79
N GLN A 191 -4.02 6.28 -11.66
CA GLN A 191 -3.66 6.77 -10.32
C GLN A 191 -2.15 6.95 -10.14
N LYS A 192 -1.33 6.11 -10.75
CA LYS A 192 0.12 6.23 -10.70
C LYS A 192 0.65 7.49 -11.41
N ASP A 193 0.02 7.87 -12.52
CA ASP A 193 0.37 9.10 -13.23
C ASP A 193 -0.06 10.32 -12.40
N PHE A 194 -1.23 10.24 -11.77
CA PHE A 194 -1.68 11.24 -10.80
C PHE A 194 -0.68 11.42 -9.65
N ILE A 195 -0.22 10.31 -9.04
CA ILE A 195 0.78 10.37 -7.95
C ILE A 195 2.06 11.05 -8.43
N LYS A 196 2.58 10.69 -9.61
CA LYS A 196 3.78 11.30 -10.19
C LYS A 196 3.60 12.80 -10.49
N ASP A 197 2.45 13.18 -11.04
CA ASP A 197 2.14 14.57 -11.32
C ASP A 197 2.03 15.38 -10.03
N ILE A 198 1.44 14.81 -8.97
CA ILE A 198 1.42 15.42 -7.63
C ILE A 198 2.84 15.54 -7.06
N GLN A 199 3.65 14.49 -7.11
CA GLN A 199 5.05 14.53 -6.65
C GLN A 199 5.86 15.62 -7.36
N SER A 200 5.71 15.74 -8.66
CA SER A 200 6.30 16.82 -9.46
C SER A 200 5.79 18.20 -9.03
N ALA A 201 4.48 18.33 -8.81
CA ALA A 201 3.85 19.58 -8.42
C ALA A 201 4.27 20.09 -7.03
N ILE A 202 4.62 19.18 -6.12
CA ILE A 202 5.07 19.50 -4.75
C ILE A 202 6.58 19.44 -4.57
N GLY A 203 7.35 19.19 -5.65
CA GLY A 203 8.82 19.25 -5.64
C GLY A 203 9.51 18.12 -4.88
N VAL A 204 8.88 16.92 -4.81
CA VAL A 204 9.52 15.73 -4.22
C VAL A 204 9.96 14.77 -5.32
N LYS A 205 10.69 13.71 -4.96
CA LYS A 205 11.12 12.67 -5.90
C LYS A 205 9.90 12.06 -6.62
N VAL A 206 9.95 12.04 -7.95
CA VAL A 206 8.88 11.54 -8.83
C VAL A 206 9.08 10.04 -9.09
N ASP A 207 8.67 9.20 -8.16
CA ASP A 207 8.79 7.74 -8.26
C ASP A 207 7.43 7.02 -8.35
N GLY A 208 6.33 7.75 -8.16
CA GLY A 208 4.97 7.20 -8.16
C GLY A 208 4.65 6.39 -6.89
N VAL A 209 5.42 6.59 -5.81
CA VAL A 209 5.24 5.93 -4.50
C VAL A 209 4.91 6.99 -3.44
N VAL A 210 3.76 6.83 -2.77
CA VAL A 210 3.32 7.78 -1.74
C VAL A 210 4.01 7.45 -0.42
N GLY A 211 5.17 8.07 -0.18
CA GLY A 211 5.91 7.96 1.08
C GLY A 211 5.68 9.15 2.00
N VAL A 212 6.36 9.14 3.17
CA VAL A 212 6.28 10.21 4.18
C VAL A 212 6.62 11.58 3.59
N LYS A 213 7.68 11.67 2.75
CA LYS A 213 8.07 12.93 2.09
C LYS A 213 6.96 13.46 1.18
N THR A 214 6.28 12.59 0.44
CA THR A 214 5.13 12.97 -0.39
C THR A 214 4.00 13.47 0.49
N LEU A 215 3.62 12.72 1.53
CA LEU A 215 2.50 13.08 2.42
C LEU A 215 2.74 14.38 3.19
N SER A 216 3.97 14.62 3.68
CA SER A 216 4.30 15.83 4.44
C SER A 216 4.35 17.10 3.58
N ALA A 217 4.64 16.98 2.28
CA ALA A 217 4.73 18.09 1.34
C ALA A 217 3.39 18.45 0.68
N LEU A 218 2.31 17.67 0.92
CA LEU A 218 1.01 17.93 0.30
C LEU A 218 0.40 19.25 0.79
N PRO A 219 -0.02 20.15 -0.12
CA PRO A 219 -0.66 21.41 0.25
C PRO A 219 -2.10 21.17 0.70
N SER A 220 -2.61 21.98 1.62
CA SER A 220 -4.04 22.13 1.81
C SER A 220 -4.58 23.05 0.69
N ILE A 221 -5.57 22.56 -0.09
CA ILE A 221 -6.18 23.30 -1.19
C ILE A 221 -7.65 23.56 -0.86
N SER A 222 -8.07 24.80 -0.97
CA SER A 222 -9.47 25.22 -0.78
C SER A 222 -9.79 26.40 -1.69
N LYS A 223 -11.06 26.84 -1.69
CA LYS A 223 -11.49 28.03 -2.45
C LYS A 223 -10.74 29.32 -2.07
N THR A 224 -10.15 29.37 -0.86
CA THR A 224 -9.46 30.56 -0.33
C THR A 224 -7.95 30.35 -0.13
N LYS A 225 -7.47 29.10 -0.30
CA LYS A 225 -6.07 28.77 -0.07
C LYS A 225 -5.52 27.86 -1.17
N ASN A 226 -4.38 28.25 -1.74
CA ASN A 226 -3.67 27.49 -2.77
C ASN A 226 -4.51 27.22 -4.04
N THR A 227 -5.41 28.14 -4.39
CA THR A 227 -6.36 28.01 -5.51
C THR A 227 -5.71 27.76 -6.87
N LYS A 228 -4.46 28.23 -7.07
CA LYS A 228 -3.66 28.04 -8.30
C LYS A 228 -2.37 27.27 -8.05
N HIS A 229 -2.33 26.46 -6.98
CA HIS A 229 -1.17 25.61 -6.71
C HIS A 229 -0.97 24.58 -7.85
N LYS A 230 0.28 24.27 -8.17
CA LYS A 230 0.63 23.32 -9.26
C LYS A 230 -0.09 21.96 -9.15
N ALA A 231 -0.43 21.53 -7.94
CA ALA A 231 -1.18 20.29 -7.68
C ALA A 231 -2.67 20.36 -8.08
N VAL A 232 -3.23 21.55 -8.36
CA VAL A 232 -4.66 21.70 -8.70
C VAL A 232 -4.98 21.06 -10.05
N LYS A 233 -4.13 21.27 -11.05
CA LYS A 233 -4.36 20.74 -12.39
C LYS A 233 -4.37 19.20 -12.43
N PRO A 234 -3.39 18.48 -11.88
CA PRO A 234 -3.46 17.01 -11.77
C PRO A 234 -4.63 16.53 -10.89
N LEU A 235 -4.98 17.26 -9.82
CA LEU A 235 -6.13 16.95 -8.98
C LEU A 235 -7.44 16.99 -9.78
N GLN A 236 -7.70 18.06 -10.54
CA GLN A 236 -8.89 18.19 -11.39
C GLN A 236 -8.94 17.07 -12.44
N LYS A 237 -7.80 16.80 -13.10
CA LYS A 237 -7.70 15.73 -14.08
C LYS A 237 -8.07 14.38 -13.47
N TYR A 238 -7.55 14.07 -12.29
CA TYR A 238 -7.82 12.81 -11.61
C TYR A 238 -9.26 12.72 -11.08
N LEU A 239 -9.81 13.78 -10.50
CA LEU A 239 -11.22 13.81 -10.07
C LEU A 239 -12.16 13.55 -11.25
N ASN A 240 -11.94 14.19 -12.40
CA ASN A 240 -12.73 13.93 -13.61
C ASN A 240 -12.60 12.47 -14.05
N GLU A 241 -11.40 11.90 -14.01
CA GLU A 241 -11.13 10.51 -14.40
C GLU A 241 -11.87 9.51 -13.51
N ILE A 242 -11.93 9.76 -12.21
CA ILE A 242 -12.62 8.86 -11.25
C ILE A 242 -14.12 9.19 -11.07
N GLY A 243 -14.68 10.00 -11.99
CA GLY A 243 -16.13 10.27 -12.07
C GLY A 243 -16.65 11.43 -11.23
N TYR A 244 -15.76 12.23 -10.62
CA TYR A 244 -16.14 13.45 -9.89
C TYR A 244 -15.84 14.67 -10.73
N SER A 245 -16.76 15.01 -11.65
CA SER A 245 -16.56 16.09 -12.60
C SER A 245 -16.35 17.45 -11.93
N CYS A 246 -15.17 18.04 -12.15
CA CYS A 246 -14.82 19.43 -11.82
C CYS A 246 -14.83 20.35 -13.07
N GLY A 247 -15.33 19.85 -14.20
CA GLY A 247 -15.36 20.59 -15.46
C GLY A 247 -13.99 20.67 -16.13
N LYS A 248 -13.62 21.85 -16.63
CA LYS A 248 -12.36 22.08 -17.32
C LYS A 248 -11.17 21.90 -16.36
N VAL A 249 -10.10 21.29 -16.85
CA VAL A 249 -8.83 21.14 -16.14
C VAL A 249 -7.97 22.39 -16.41
N ASP A 250 -8.25 23.45 -15.67
CA ASP A 250 -7.64 24.77 -15.86
C ASP A 250 -6.54 25.09 -14.84
N GLY A 251 -6.46 24.31 -13.75
CA GLY A 251 -5.51 24.56 -12.66
C GLY A 251 -5.98 25.59 -11.65
N GLU A 252 -7.27 25.99 -11.69
CA GLU A 252 -7.87 26.90 -10.73
C GLU A 252 -8.93 26.18 -9.88
N PHE A 253 -8.77 26.20 -8.56
CA PHE A 253 -9.65 25.51 -7.62
C PHE A 253 -10.91 26.34 -7.33
N GLY A 254 -11.83 26.39 -8.29
CA GLY A 254 -13.11 27.10 -8.22
C GLY A 254 -14.27 26.23 -7.71
N ASP A 255 -15.51 26.78 -7.81
CA ASP A 255 -16.73 26.15 -7.29
C ASP A 255 -17.00 24.74 -7.83
N LYS A 256 -16.69 24.48 -9.10
CA LYS A 256 -16.82 23.13 -9.68
C LYS A 256 -15.86 22.14 -9.04
N SER A 257 -14.62 22.56 -8.77
CA SER A 257 -13.61 21.73 -8.07
C SER A 257 -14.05 21.46 -6.62
N VAL A 258 -14.54 22.47 -5.91
CA VAL A 258 -15.12 22.32 -4.56
C VAL A 258 -16.27 21.33 -4.55
N SER A 259 -17.20 21.43 -5.50
CA SER A 259 -18.35 20.54 -5.61
C SER A 259 -17.91 19.09 -5.89
N ALA A 260 -16.92 18.89 -6.76
CA ALA A 260 -16.34 17.58 -7.06
C ALA A 260 -15.68 16.97 -5.81
N VAL A 261 -14.87 17.75 -5.07
CA VAL A 261 -14.24 17.32 -3.83
C VAL A 261 -15.28 16.96 -2.77
N LYS A 262 -16.34 17.75 -2.58
CA LYS A 262 -17.42 17.41 -1.65
C LYS A 262 -18.12 16.08 -2.01
N LYS A 263 -18.39 15.84 -3.29
CA LYS A 263 -18.94 14.56 -3.75
C LYS A 263 -18.00 13.39 -3.47
N PHE A 264 -16.70 13.56 -3.74
CA PHE A 264 -15.67 12.59 -3.43
C PHE A 264 -15.59 12.31 -1.93
N GLN A 265 -15.54 13.35 -1.10
CA GLN A 265 -15.51 13.25 0.36
C GLN A 265 -16.71 12.47 0.90
N LYS A 266 -17.93 12.82 0.43
CA LYS A 266 -19.18 12.13 0.82
C LYS A 266 -19.13 10.63 0.46
N ALA A 267 -18.73 10.29 -0.76
CA ALA A 267 -18.63 8.91 -1.23
C ALA A 267 -17.57 8.09 -0.45
N ASN A 268 -16.58 8.77 0.09
CA ASN A 268 -15.47 8.13 0.85
C ASN A 268 -15.60 8.30 2.38
N LYS A 269 -16.75 8.74 2.89
CA LYS A 269 -17.04 8.93 4.33
C LYS A 269 -16.04 9.87 5.04
N LEU A 270 -15.58 10.89 4.33
CA LEU A 270 -14.72 11.96 4.86
C LEU A 270 -15.59 13.15 5.30
N THR A 271 -15.01 14.08 6.06
CA THR A 271 -15.63 15.40 6.34
C THR A 271 -15.90 16.10 5.02
N VAL A 272 -17.16 16.52 4.78
CA VAL A 272 -17.62 17.12 3.51
C VAL A 272 -17.48 18.64 3.59
N ASP A 273 -16.25 19.12 3.60
CA ASP A 273 -15.91 20.55 3.70
C ASP A 273 -15.48 21.17 2.35
N GLY A 274 -15.15 20.34 1.36
CA GLY A 274 -14.65 20.78 0.06
C GLY A 274 -13.17 21.20 0.10
N ILE A 275 -12.45 20.89 1.19
CA ILE A 275 -11.03 21.17 1.36
C ILE A 275 -10.22 19.90 1.06
N VAL A 276 -9.22 20.01 0.22
CA VAL A 276 -8.29 18.90 -0.03
C VAL A 276 -7.16 18.97 1.01
N GLY A 277 -7.51 18.54 2.24
CA GLY A 277 -6.58 18.39 3.35
C GLY A 277 -5.94 16.99 3.36
N GLN A 278 -5.16 16.69 4.41
CA GLN A 278 -4.40 15.44 4.53
C GLN A 278 -5.23 14.17 4.33
N ASN A 279 -6.42 14.08 4.95
CA ASN A 279 -7.29 12.90 4.82
C ASN A 279 -7.86 12.75 3.41
N THR A 280 -8.20 13.87 2.76
CA THR A 280 -8.69 13.88 1.37
C THR A 280 -7.58 13.46 0.43
N TRP A 281 -6.37 13.99 0.61
CA TRP A 281 -5.19 13.58 -0.18
C TRP A 281 -4.87 12.11 -0.02
N LYS A 282 -4.79 11.59 1.21
CA LYS A 282 -4.54 10.17 1.47
C LYS A 282 -5.52 9.30 0.70
N LYS A 283 -6.80 9.65 0.74
CA LYS A 283 -7.85 8.89 0.05
C LYS A 283 -7.74 8.96 -1.48
N LEU A 284 -7.39 10.14 -2.04
CA LEU A 284 -7.13 10.31 -3.47
C LEU A 284 -5.90 9.53 -3.93
N LEU A 285 -4.86 9.51 -3.11
CA LEU A 285 -3.59 8.83 -3.40
C LEU A 285 -3.64 7.32 -3.11
N GLY A 286 -4.71 6.83 -2.46
CA GLY A 286 -4.94 5.41 -2.19
C GLY A 286 -4.12 4.86 -1.01
N VAL A 287 -3.84 5.68 0.00
CA VAL A 287 -3.08 5.32 1.22
C VAL A 287 -3.83 5.72 2.49
#